data_577b5904f4993b9f105628e753883585
#
_entry.id   577b5904f4993b9f105628e753883585
#
_cell.length_a   1.000
_cell.length_b   1.000
_cell.length_c   1.000
_cell.angle_alpha   90.00
_cell.angle_beta   90.00
_cell.angle_gamma   90.00
#
_symmetry.space_group_name_H-M   'P 1'
#
loop_
_entity.id
_entity.type
_entity.pdbx_description
1 polymer ?
#
loop_
_entity_poly.entity_id
_entity_poly.type
_entity_poly.pdbx_seq_one_letter_code
_entity_poly.pdbx_strand_id
1 'polypeptide(L)'
;TYTKTTRIIEDYYAEKGFHNVMVEVQAEADTTRDNYVNLKLNVDKGPKVRIAEIIINGNEDLSDNQVRKAMKETKVKGKFDPLDPLGPTVCQATYDLITLKPKKAFTEITDYFFENYRPRIFKSSKYLEGNYEDDKRAIVEKYNQSGYRDAYIVSDSVYVIDDKNIGIAINVEEGNKYYFRNIDWVGNTKYDTATLNRVLGIHKGNVYNKELLQTNLTYNE
;
A
#
# COMPACT_ATOMS: atom_id res chain seq x y z
N THR A 1 26.80 -18.87 16.80
CA THR A 1 27.12 -19.01 15.33
C THR A 1 25.91 -19.56 14.57
N TYR A 2 25.20 -20.56 15.14
CA TYR A 2 24.01 -21.12 14.47
C TYR A 2 22.88 -20.09 14.32
N THR A 3 22.69 -19.20 15.27
CA THR A 3 21.65 -18.16 15.26
C THR A 3 21.76 -17.23 14.05
N LYS A 4 22.96 -16.93 13.57
CA LYS A 4 23.16 -16.10 12.39
C LYS A 4 22.73 -16.82 11.10
N THR A 5 23.07 -18.11 11.01
CA THR A 5 22.71 -18.92 9.83
C THR A 5 21.23 -19.20 9.77
N THR A 6 20.57 -19.51 10.90
CA THR A 6 19.13 -19.71 10.94
C THR A 6 18.38 -18.45 10.53
N ARG A 7 18.79 -17.29 11.04
CA ARG A 7 18.20 -16.00 10.67
C ARG A 7 18.32 -15.69 9.16
N ILE A 8 19.47 -15.94 8.56
CA ILE A 8 19.65 -15.73 7.11
C ILE A 8 18.71 -16.62 6.30
N ILE A 9 18.48 -17.85 6.74
CA ILE A 9 17.55 -18.77 6.08
C ILE A 9 16.10 -18.30 6.26
N GLU A 10 15.74 -17.89 7.47
CA GLU A 10 14.42 -17.34 7.79
C GLU A 10 14.12 -16.08 6.96
N ASP A 11 15.05 -15.12 6.91
CA ASP A 11 14.94 -13.90 6.11
C ASP A 11 14.77 -14.22 4.60
N TYR A 12 15.56 -15.17 4.08
CA TYR A 12 15.44 -15.61 2.68
C TYR A 12 14.05 -16.17 2.35
N TYR A 13 13.47 -16.95 3.26
CA TYR A 13 12.12 -17.50 3.06
C TYR A 13 11.03 -16.45 3.30
N ALA A 14 11.23 -15.50 4.21
CA ALA A 14 10.34 -14.37 4.45
C ALA A 14 10.19 -13.51 3.19
N GLU A 15 11.28 -13.21 2.47
CA GLU A 15 11.25 -12.54 1.16
C GLU A 15 10.44 -13.32 0.10
N LYS A 16 10.21 -14.61 0.30
CA LYS A 16 9.37 -15.43 -0.57
C LYS A 16 7.93 -15.59 -0.07
N GLY A 17 7.61 -14.93 1.05
CA GLY A 17 6.27 -14.92 1.67
C GLY A 17 6.03 -16.07 2.65
N PHE A 18 7.08 -16.72 3.15
CA PHE A 18 6.99 -17.73 4.20
C PHE A 18 7.49 -17.12 5.51
N HIS A 19 6.57 -16.70 6.38
CA HIS A 19 6.92 -15.99 7.62
C HIS A 19 6.97 -16.92 8.85
N ASN A 20 6.52 -18.17 8.73
CA ASN A 20 6.50 -19.15 9.79
C ASN A 20 7.56 -20.24 9.58
N VAL A 21 8.77 -19.82 9.16
CA VAL A 21 9.88 -20.75 8.89
C VAL A 21 10.50 -21.19 10.20
N MET A 22 10.66 -22.50 10.36
CA MET A 22 11.43 -23.07 11.46
C MET A 22 12.70 -23.76 10.92
N VAL A 23 13.85 -23.42 11.48
CA VAL A 23 15.14 -24.00 11.11
C VAL A 23 15.73 -24.71 12.31
N GLU A 24 15.78 -26.03 12.25
CA GLU A 24 16.44 -26.84 13.26
C GLU A 24 17.83 -27.26 12.78
N VAL A 25 18.82 -27.07 13.63
CA VAL A 25 20.20 -27.45 13.37
C VAL A 25 20.58 -28.62 14.28
N GLN A 26 20.84 -29.76 13.71
CA GLN A 26 21.27 -30.99 14.40
C GLN A 26 22.73 -31.25 14.04
N ALA A 27 23.56 -31.44 15.06
CA ALA A 27 24.96 -31.80 14.91
C ALA A 27 25.18 -33.19 15.46
N GLU A 28 25.56 -34.12 14.58
CA GLU A 28 25.80 -35.52 14.95
C GLU A 28 27.28 -35.85 14.69
N ALA A 29 27.92 -36.61 15.63
CA ALA A 29 29.28 -37.06 15.41
C ALA A 29 29.35 -38.03 14.22
N ASP A 30 30.36 -37.87 13.39
CA ASP A 30 30.58 -38.81 12.30
C ASP A 30 31.11 -40.14 12.84
N THR A 31 30.40 -41.22 12.60
CA THR A 31 30.75 -42.55 13.04
C THR A 31 31.88 -43.22 12.23
N THR A 32 32.23 -42.61 11.09
CA THR A 32 33.24 -43.14 10.14
C THR A 32 34.60 -42.44 10.22
N ARG A 33 34.66 -41.25 10.85
CA ARG A 33 35.84 -40.44 10.99
C ARG A 33 35.94 -39.76 12.35
N ASP A 34 37.03 -39.95 13.01
CA ASP A 34 37.28 -39.29 14.33
C ASP A 34 37.40 -37.77 14.18
N ASN A 35 36.81 -37.03 15.10
CA ASN A 35 36.81 -35.57 15.16
C ASN A 35 36.07 -34.85 14.00
N TYR A 36 35.14 -35.53 13.32
CA TYR A 36 34.23 -34.93 12.37
C TYR A 36 32.80 -34.89 12.89
N VAL A 37 32.07 -33.88 12.46
CA VAL A 37 30.65 -33.67 12.83
C VAL A 37 29.83 -33.45 11.54
N ASN A 38 28.79 -34.24 11.42
CA ASN A 38 27.78 -34.06 10.38
C ASN A 38 26.77 -33.00 10.84
N LEU A 39 26.58 -31.95 10.06
CA LEU A 39 25.60 -30.91 10.33
C LEU A 39 24.37 -31.10 9.43
N LYS A 40 23.22 -31.32 10.06
CA LYS A 40 21.94 -31.47 9.36
C LYS A 40 21.08 -30.26 9.70
N LEU A 41 20.63 -29.54 8.64
CA LEU A 41 19.70 -28.43 8.79
C LEU A 41 18.33 -28.87 8.25
N ASN A 42 17.35 -28.94 9.12
CA ASN A 42 15.96 -29.22 8.74
C ASN A 42 15.23 -27.90 8.64
N VAL A 43 14.67 -27.59 7.47
CA VAL A 43 13.94 -26.35 7.22
C VAL A 43 12.48 -26.68 6.96
N ASP A 44 11.62 -26.32 7.91
CA ASP A 44 10.19 -26.29 7.70
C ASP A 44 9.74 -24.87 7.34
N LYS A 45 9.35 -24.67 6.10
CA LYS A 45 8.96 -23.35 5.57
C LYS A 45 7.52 -22.94 5.93
N GLY A 46 6.70 -23.88 6.42
CA GLY A 46 5.27 -23.62 6.65
C GLY A 46 4.48 -23.16 5.42
N PRO A 47 3.24 -22.71 5.58
CA PRO A 47 2.42 -22.16 4.52
C PRO A 47 2.85 -20.74 4.13
N LYS A 48 2.54 -20.32 2.89
CA LYS A 48 2.70 -18.93 2.48
C LYS A 48 1.67 -18.05 3.15
N VAL A 49 2.13 -16.97 3.75
CA VAL A 49 1.28 -15.96 4.37
C VAL A 49 0.80 -14.95 3.32
N ARG A 50 -0.48 -14.58 3.38
CA ARG A 50 -1.13 -13.66 2.44
C ARG A 50 -1.87 -12.56 3.19
N ILE A 51 -1.95 -11.40 2.57
CA ILE A 51 -2.70 -10.27 3.09
C ILE A 51 -4.18 -10.52 2.80
N ALA A 52 -4.98 -10.74 3.84
CA ALA A 52 -6.42 -10.94 3.73
C ALA A 52 -7.18 -9.61 3.73
N GLU A 53 -6.71 -8.64 4.51
CA GLU A 53 -7.34 -7.33 4.60
C GLU A 53 -6.34 -6.21 4.85
N ILE A 54 -6.71 -4.99 4.46
CA ILE A 54 -6.02 -3.75 4.77
C ILE A 54 -7.08 -2.78 5.25
N ILE A 55 -6.96 -2.36 6.50
CA ILE A 55 -7.83 -1.38 7.15
C ILE A 55 -7.11 -0.04 7.16
N ILE A 56 -7.77 1.02 6.73
CA ILE A 56 -7.24 2.37 6.74
C ILE A 56 -8.16 3.20 7.62
N ASN A 57 -7.59 3.91 8.58
CA ASN A 57 -8.32 4.76 9.51
C ASN A 57 -7.78 6.18 9.43
N GLY A 58 -8.65 7.17 9.70
CA GLY A 58 -8.28 8.59 9.71
C GLY A 58 -8.27 9.24 8.33
N ASN A 59 -8.68 8.52 7.30
CA ASN A 59 -8.82 9.00 5.93
C ASN A 59 -10.23 9.58 5.70
N GLU A 60 -10.45 10.84 6.11
CA GLU A 60 -11.74 11.50 6.01
C GLU A 60 -12.02 12.05 4.60
N ASP A 61 -11.00 12.61 3.97
CA ASP A 61 -11.09 13.27 2.67
C ASP A 61 -10.74 12.35 1.49
N LEU A 62 -9.79 11.41 1.67
CA LEU A 62 -9.48 10.39 0.67
C LEU A 62 -10.18 9.08 1.02
N SER A 63 -10.92 8.52 0.06
CA SER A 63 -11.56 7.21 0.26
C SER A 63 -10.51 6.09 0.39
N ASP A 64 -10.87 5.03 1.12
CA ASP A 64 -10.06 3.79 1.23
C ASP A 64 -9.54 3.30 -0.12
N ASN A 65 -10.38 3.34 -1.15
CA ASN A 65 -10.01 2.90 -2.49
C ASN A 65 -8.92 3.78 -3.12
N GLN A 66 -8.92 5.09 -2.85
CA GLN A 66 -7.90 6.00 -3.34
C GLN A 66 -6.56 5.73 -2.64
N VAL A 67 -6.59 5.55 -1.32
CA VAL A 67 -5.39 5.21 -0.53
C VAL A 67 -4.85 3.83 -0.92
N ARG A 68 -5.71 2.80 -0.98
CA ARG A 68 -5.30 1.45 -1.41
C ARG A 68 -4.78 1.38 -2.85
N LYS A 69 -5.23 2.27 -3.74
CA LYS A 69 -4.69 2.35 -5.12
C LYS A 69 -3.26 2.88 -5.13
N ALA A 70 -2.88 3.73 -4.19
CA ALA A 70 -1.51 4.21 -4.06
C ALA A 70 -0.54 3.08 -3.70
N MET A 71 -0.97 2.12 -2.87
CA MET A 71 -0.20 0.92 -2.55
C MET A 71 -0.07 0.04 -3.81
N LYS A 72 1.12 -0.02 -4.41
CA LYS A 72 1.33 -0.73 -5.68
C LYS A 72 1.66 -2.20 -5.48
N GLU A 73 2.44 -2.51 -4.45
CA GLU A 73 3.00 -3.83 -4.20
C GLU A 73 2.22 -4.63 -3.15
N THR A 74 1.76 -3.98 -2.09
CA THR A 74 0.98 -4.60 -1.00
C THR A 74 -0.48 -4.68 -1.40
N LYS A 75 -0.95 -5.89 -1.72
CA LYS A 75 -2.32 -6.11 -2.22
C LYS A 75 -3.04 -7.17 -1.42
N VAL A 76 -4.30 -6.91 -1.14
CA VAL A 76 -5.20 -7.88 -0.51
C VAL A 76 -5.45 -9.08 -1.44
N LYS A 77 -5.56 -10.28 -0.87
CA LYS A 77 -5.99 -11.50 -1.59
C LYS A 77 -7.32 -11.25 -2.28
N GLY A 78 -7.42 -11.66 -3.54
CA GLY A 78 -8.70 -11.61 -4.27
C GLY A 78 -9.76 -12.45 -3.55
N LYS A 79 -10.93 -11.88 -3.30
CA LYS A 79 -12.14 -12.62 -2.93
C LYS A 79 -12.95 -12.85 -4.20
N PHE A 80 -13.27 -14.08 -4.47
CA PHE A 80 -14.31 -14.44 -5.42
C PHE A 80 -15.22 -15.41 -4.71
N ASP A 81 -16.37 -14.93 -4.31
CA ASP A 81 -17.43 -15.77 -3.76
C ASP A 81 -18.61 -15.81 -4.76
N PRO A 82 -18.74 -16.88 -5.54
CA PRO A 82 -19.83 -17.00 -6.53
C PRO A 82 -21.20 -17.21 -5.88
N LEU A 83 -21.25 -17.44 -4.56
CA LEU A 83 -22.47 -17.70 -3.79
C LEU A 83 -22.86 -16.55 -2.87
N ASP A 84 -22.07 -15.46 -2.84
CA ASP A 84 -22.47 -14.25 -2.10
C ASP A 84 -23.67 -13.63 -2.85
N PRO A 85 -24.90 -13.76 -2.33
CA PRO A 85 -26.06 -13.17 -2.99
C PRO A 85 -25.81 -11.66 -3.06
N LEU A 86 -26.07 -11.08 -4.22
CA LEU A 86 -26.10 -9.64 -4.46
C LEU A 86 -26.79 -8.96 -3.28
N GLY A 87 -26.00 -8.57 -2.29
CA GLY A 87 -26.47 -8.30 -0.93
C GLY A 87 -27.27 -7.02 -0.81
N PRO A 88 -27.54 -6.59 0.44
CA PRO A 88 -28.33 -5.40 0.75
C PRO A 88 -27.89 -4.14 0.01
N THR A 89 -26.60 -4.06 -0.35
CA THR A 89 -25.99 -2.93 -1.06
C THR A 89 -26.53 -2.75 -2.47
N VAL A 90 -26.80 -3.85 -3.20
CA VAL A 90 -27.40 -3.75 -4.55
C VAL A 90 -28.86 -3.34 -4.47
N CYS A 91 -29.59 -3.81 -3.45
CA CYS A 91 -30.96 -3.37 -3.21
C CYS A 91 -31.01 -1.87 -2.87
N GLN A 92 -30.08 -1.38 -2.05
CA GLN A 92 -30.00 0.03 -1.69
C GLN A 92 -29.57 0.88 -2.91
N ALA A 93 -28.60 0.43 -3.70
CA ALA A 93 -28.17 1.12 -4.90
C ALA A 93 -29.26 1.19 -5.97
N THR A 94 -30.09 0.14 -6.12
CA THR A 94 -31.26 0.20 -7.03
C THR A 94 -32.31 1.18 -6.53
N TYR A 95 -32.53 1.26 -5.23
CA TYR A 95 -33.43 2.26 -4.64
C TYR A 95 -32.90 3.69 -4.87
N ASP A 96 -31.61 3.94 -4.67
CA ASP A 96 -30.98 5.25 -4.88
C ASP A 96 -30.95 5.64 -6.36
N LEU A 97 -30.86 4.68 -7.28
CA LEU A 97 -30.99 4.92 -8.71
C LEU A 97 -32.40 5.36 -9.09
N ILE A 98 -33.42 4.70 -8.52
CA ILE A 98 -34.84 5.02 -8.75
C ILE A 98 -35.19 6.38 -8.12
N THR A 99 -34.58 6.74 -6.98
CA THR A 99 -34.82 8.01 -6.27
C THR A 99 -33.99 9.19 -6.77
N LEU A 100 -33.41 9.09 -7.99
CA LEU A 100 -32.63 10.14 -8.66
C LEU A 100 -31.32 10.54 -7.96
N LYS A 101 -30.66 9.60 -7.30
CA LYS A 101 -29.30 9.77 -6.73
C LYS A 101 -28.25 8.90 -7.47
N PRO A 102 -28.10 9.07 -8.79
CA PRO A 102 -27.31 8.13 -9.62
C PRO A 102 -25.81 8.11 -9.25
N LYS A 103 -25.27 9.23 -8.78
CA LYS A 103 -23.86 9.28 -8.35
C LYS A 103 -23.61 8.42 -7.12
N LYS A 104 -24.51 8.47 -6.13
CA LYS A 104 -24.42 7.67 -4.91
C LYS A 104 -24.59 6.19 -5.20
N ALA A 105 -25.63 5.84 -5.97
CA ALA A 105 -25.86 4.46 -6.41
C ALA A 105 -24.66 3.86 -7.16
N PHE A 106 -24.04 4.62 -8.06
CA PHE A 106 -22.85 4.18 -8.80
C PHE A 106 -21.66 3.96 -7.88
N THR A 107 -21.45 4.83 -6.90
CA THR A 107 -20.36 4.69 -5.92
C THR A 107 -20.57 3.45 -5.05
N GLU A 108 -21.77 3.24 -4.53
CA GLU A 108 -22.10 2.07 -3.69
C GLU A 108 -21.96 0.76 -4.46
N ILE A 109 -22.40 0.70 -5.72
CA ILE A 109 -22.20 -0.48 -6.58
C ILE A 109 -20.72 -0.73 -6.84
N THR A 110 -19.95 0.31 -7.17
CA THR A 110 -18.53 0.15 -7.43
C THR A 110 -17.76 -0.26 -6.18
N ASP A 111 -18.07 0.30 -5.02
CA ASP A 111 -17.43 -0.05 -3.76
C ASP A 111 -17.78 -1.49 -3.36
N TYR A 112 -19.04 -1.90 -3.48
CA TYR A 112 -19.47 -3.28 -3.26
C TYR A 112 -18.73 -4.27 -4.16
N PHE A 113 -18.63 -3.98 -5.49
CA PHE A 113 -17.86 -4.83 -6.41
C PHE A 113 -16.38 -4.85 -6.06
N PHE A 114 -15.79 -3.73 -5.66
CA PHE A 114 -14.39 -3.67 -5.27
C PHE A 114 -14.11 -4.37 -3.94
N GLU A 115 -15.07 -4.43 -3.02
CA GLU A 115 -14.93 -5.12 -1.74
C GLU A 115 -15.15 -6.63 -1.87
N ASN A 116 -16.16 -7.06 -2.63
CA ASN A 116 -16.59 -8.45 -2.69
C ASN A 116 -16.05 -9.21 -3.92
N TYR A 117 -15.82 -8.52 -5.03
CA TYR A 117 -15.29 -9.13 -6.26
C TYR A 117 -13.94 -8.51 -6.61
N ARG A 118 -12.88 -9.09 -6.10
CA ARG A 118 -11.50 -8.69 -6.43
C ARG A 118 -10.82 -9.78 -7.28
N PRO A 119 -11.12 -9.89 -8.58
CA PRO A 119 -10.44 -10.84 -9.44
C PRO A 119 -9.01 -10.37 -9.71
N ARG A 120 -8.11 -10.67 -8.78
CA ARG A 120 -6.66 -10.39 -8.95
C ARG A 120 -5.95 -11.66 -9.36
N ILE A 121 -6.06 -11.99 -10.64
CA ILE A 121 -5.53 -13.23 -11.21
C ILE A 121 -3.99 -13.22 -11.27
N PHE A 122 -3.36 -12.03 -11.30
CA PHE A 122 -1.92 -11.90 -11.60
C PHE A 122 -1.06 -11.20 -10.54
N LYS A 123 -1.62 -10.58 -9.49
CA LYS A 123 -0.81 -9.94 -8.44
C LYS A 123 -0.77 -10.79 -7.16
N SER A 124 0.45 -11.02 -6.70
CA SER A 124 0.69 -11.72 -5.43
C SER A 124 0.17 -10.90 -4.26
N SER A 125 -0.59 -11.53 -3.38
CA SER A 125 -1.00 -10.97 -2.08
C SER A 125 -0.01 -11.34 -0.97
N LYS A 126 1.26 -11.56 -1.33
CA LYS A 126 2.32 -11.86 -0.35
C LYS A 126 2.65 -10.59 0.43
N TYR A 127 2.88 -10.76 1.69
CA TYR A 127 3.47 -9.72 2.51
C TYR A 127 4.98 -9.72 2.33
N LEU A 128 5.55 -8.60 1.92
CA LEU A 128 6.98 -8.35 1.87
C LEU A 128 7.23 -7.01 2.56
N GLU A 129 8.00 -7.02 3.64
CA GLU A 129 8.20 -5.85 4.48
C GLU A 129 8.77 -4.65 3.70
N GLY A 130 9.77 -4.89 2.85
CA GLY A 130 10.35 -3.83 2.02
C GLY A 130 9.33 -3.19 1.07
N ASN A 131 8.48 -3.98 0.44
CA ASN A 131 7.42 -3.49 -0.44
C ASN A 131 6.36 -2.69 0.34
N TYR A 132 6.07 -3.13 1.57
CA TYR A 132 5.12 -2.44 2.43
C TYR A 132 5.65 -1.07 2.88
N GLU A 133 6.95 -0.95 3.19
CA GLU A 133 7.59 0.33 3.48
C GLU A 133 7.52 1.30 2.28
N ASP A 134 7.73 0.79 1.06
CA ASP A 134 7.57 1.60 -0.16
C ASP A 134 6.11 2.04 -0.36
N ASP A 135 5.15 1.18 -0.09
CA ASP A 135 3.73 1.50 -0.19
C ASP A 135 3.28 2.50 0.88
N LYS A 136 3.85 2.49 2.10
CA LYS A 136 3.61 3.53 3.11
C LYS A 136 4.06 4.91 2.60
N ARG A 137 5.23 4.97 1.96
CA ARG A 137 5.69 6.22 1.33
C ARG A 137 4.77 6.67 0.21
N ALA A 138 4.30 5.74 -0.61
CA ALA A 138 3.37 6.04 -1.70
C ALA A 138 2.00 6.54 -1.21
N ILE A 139 1.54 6.09 -0.03
CA ILE A 139 0.34 6.64 0.62
C ILE A 139 0.54 8.12 0.96
N VAL A 140 1.62 8.46 1.68
CA VAL A 140 1.92 9.85 2.05
C VAL A 140 2.09 10.73 0.80
N GLU A 141 2.75 10.22 -0.23
CA GLU A 141 2.89 10.92 -1.50
C GLU A 141 1.53 11.17 -2.18
N LYS A 142 0.61 10.20 -2.13
CA LYS A 142 -0.75 10.37 -2.64
C LYS A 142 -1.51 11.48 -1.95
N TYR A 143 -1.37 11.60 -0.62
CA TYR A 143 -1.93 12.72 0.15
C TYR A 143 -1.31 14.05 -0.26
N ASN A 144 0.02 14.11 -0.40
CA ASN A 144 0.74 15.29 -0.87
C ASN A 144 0.29 15.74 -2.26
N GLN A 145 0.06 14.81 -3.19
CA GLN A 145 -0.49 15.10 -4.53
C GLN A 145 -1.92 15.64 -4.48
N SER A 146 -2.66 15.29 -3.42
CA SER A 146 -4.05 15.71 -3.22
C SER A 146 -4.19 17.01 -2.42
N GLY A 147 -3.07 17.62 -2.01
CA GLY A 147 -3.03 18.88 -1.28
C GLY A 147 -2.77 18.77 0.22
N TYR A 148 -2.70 17.56 0.75
CA TYR A 148 -2.46 17.31 2.18
C TYR A 148 -0.96 17.21 2.44
N ARG A 149 -0.30 18.37 2.48
CA ARG A 149 1.15 18.50 2.58
C ARG A 149 1.72 17.85 3.85
N ASP A 150 0.99 17.99 4.94
CA ASP A 150 1.44 17.57 6.26
C ASP A 150 0.87 16.20 6.67
N ALA A 151 0.29 15.46 5.71
CA ALA A 151 -0.22 14.12 5.96
C ALA A 151 0.90 13.14 6.32
N TYR A 152 0.63 12.28 7.31
CA TYR A 152 1.57 11.25 7.75
C TYR A 152 0.84 10.02 8.30
N ILE A 153 1.56 8.92 8.36
CA ILE A 153 1.07 7.70 9.01
C ILE A 153 1.41 7.79 10.50
N VAL A 154 0.37 7.83 11.34
CA VAL A 154 0.51 7.90 12.81
C VAL A 154 1.04 6.59 13.36
N SER A 155 0.46 5.51 12.90
CA SER A 155 0.88 4.15 13.29
C SER A 155 0.42 3.15 12.24
N ASP A 156 1.11 2.04 12.18
CA ASP A 156 0.70 0.89 11.41
C ASP A 156 0.93 -0.40 12.22
N SER A 157 0.18 -1.42 11.89
CA SER A 157 0.33 -2.74 12.50
C SER A 157 0.02 -3.84 11.51
N VAL A 158 0.82 -4.91 11.59
CA VAL A 158 0.58 -6.16 10.88
C VAL A 158 0.20 -7.21 11.92
N TYR A 159 -0.97 -7.82 11.77
CA TYR A 159 -1.49 -8.79 12.73
C TYR A 159 -1.89 -10.10 12.06
N VAL A 160 -1.74 -11.17 12.80
CA VAL A 160 -2.08 -12.52 12.34
C VAL A 160 -3.58 -12.74 12.48
N ILE A 161 -4.24 -13.14 11.40
CA ILE A 161 -5.65 -13.55 11.39
C ILE A 161 -5.72 -15.07 11.57
N ASP A 162 -4.94 -15.80 10.80
CA ASP A 162 -4.76 -17.25 10.89
C ASP A 162 -3.38 -17.68 10.34
N ASP A 163 -3.10 -18.99 10.30
CA ASP A 163 -1.80 -19.55 9.86
C ASP A 163 -1.36 -19.12 8.44
N LYS A 164 -2.28 -18.64 7.62
CA LYS A 164 -2.06 -18.30 6.21
C LYS A 164 -2.41 -16.87 5.85
N ASN A 165 -3.06 -16.15 6.77
CA ASN A 165 -3.60 -14.83 6.51
C ASN A 165 -3.19 -13.83 7.59
N ILE A 166 -2.81 -12.65 7.13
CA ILE A 166 -2.52 -11.47 7.96
C ILE A 166 -3.43 -10.31 7.57
N GLY A 167 -3.68 -9.43 8.52
CA GLY A 167 -4.29 -8.12 8.32
C GLY A 167 -3.25 -7.02 8.48
N ILE A 168 -3.49 -5.90 7.83
CA ILE A 168 -2.70 -4.67 7.98
C ILE A 168 -3.67 -3.56 8.38
N ALA A 169 -3.37 -2.87 9.47
CA ALA A 169 -4.09 -1.66 9.87
C ALA A 169 -3.14 -0.47 9.78
N ILE A 170 -3.59 0.60 9.13
CA ILE A 170 -2.85 1.84 8.90
C ILE A 170 -3.69 2.99 9.43
N ASN A 171 -3.14 3.78 10.35
CA ASN A 171 -3.77 4.98 10.86
C ASN A 171 -3.08 6.20 10.24
N VAL A 172 -3.85 7.01 9.52
CA VAL A 172 -3.36 8.19 8.80
C VAL A 172 -3.90 9.44 9.49
N GLU A 173 -3.10 10.50 9.52
CA GLU A 173 -3.55 11.84 9.83
C GLU A 173 -3.33 12.69 8.58
N GLU A 174 -4.44 13.19 8.00
CA GLU A 174 -4.41 13.92 6.73
C GLU A 174 -3.91 15.34 6.87
N GLY A 175 -4.18 15.97 8.02
CA GLY A 175 -3.90 17.37 8.26
C GLY A 175 -4.77 18.30 7.42
N ASN A 176 -4.30 19.53 7.18
CA ASN A 176 -5.04 20.52 6.43
C ASN A 176 -4.71 20.47 4.92
N LYS A 177 -5.71 20.79 4.11
CA LYS A 177 -5.54 20.93 2.67
C LYS A 177 -4.95 22.29 2.32
N TYR A 178 -3.86 22.30 1.57
CA TYR A 178 -3.10 23.48 1.16
C TYR A 178 -3.40 23.88 -0.27
N TYR A 179 -3.28 25.20 -0.53
CA TYR A 179 -3.46 25.81 -1.84
C TYR A 179 -2.35 26.80 -2.14
N PHE A 180 -1.97 26.96 -3.38
CA PHE A 180 -1.05 28.02 -3.80
C PHE A 180 -1.69 29.39 -3.63
N ARG A 181 -1.08 30.27 -2.84
CA ARG A 181 -1.58 31.62 -2.63
C ARG A 181 -0.98 32.62 -3.61
N ASN A 182 0.33 32.74 -3.65
CA ASN A 182 1.07 33.65 -4.52
C ASN A 182 2.24 32.91 -5.17
N ILE A 183 2.59 33.34 -6.38
CA ILE A 183 3.78 32.88 -7.09
C ILE A 183 4.50 34.15 -7.52
N ASP A 184 5.60 34.43 -6.87
CA ASP A 184 6.39 35.65 -7.08
C ASP A 184 7.73 35.27 -7.73
N TRP A 185 8.04 35.92 -8.86
CA TRP A 185 9.30 35.73 -9.56
C TRP A 185 10.27 36.86 -9.22
N VAL A 186 11.45 36.49 -8.76
CA VAL A 186 12.51 37.47 -8.41
C VAL A 186 13.73 37.22 -9.26
N GLY A 187 14.27 38.27 -9.87
CA GLY A 187 15.47 38.19 -10.72
C GLY A 187 15.22 37.71 -12.16
N ASN A 188 13.98 37.70 -12.61
CA ASN A 188 13.58 37.26 -13.94
C ASN A 188 13.86 38.30 -15.03
N THR A 189 15.14 38.61 -15.28
CA THR A 189 15.57 39.64 -16.25
C THR A 189 15.45 39.16 -17.72
N LYS A 190 15.47 37.87 -17.97
CA LYS A 190 15.47 37.29 -19.33
C LYS A 190 14.07 36.99 -19.85
N TYR A 191 13.16 36.53 -18.97
CA TYR A 191 11.79 36.17 -19.32
C TYR A 191 10.81 36.99 -18.48
N ASP A 192 9.69 37.36 -19.08
CA ASP A 192 8.62 38.07 -18.38
C ASP A 192 7.82 37.11 -17.48
N THR A 193 7.17 37.67 -16.47
CA THR A 193 6.37 36.94 -15.46
C THR A 193 5.24 36.11 -16.14
N ALA A 194 4.64 36.63 -17.22
CA ALA A 194 3.56 35.93 -17.91
C ALA A 194 4.04 34.65 -18.59
N THR A 195 5.23 34.70 -19.20
CA THR A 195 5.88 33.52 -19.80
C THR A 195 6.23 32.49 -18.73
N LEU A 196 6.85 32.92 -17.64
CA LEU A 196 7.22 32.03 -16.54
C LEU A 196 6.00 31.37 -15.89
N ASN A 197 4.92 32.11 -15.66
CA ASN A 197 3.67 31.55 -15.13
C ASN A 197 3.04 30.52 -16.09
N ARG A 198 3.12 30.74 -17.41
CA ARG A 198 2.64 29.80 -18.40
C ARG A 198 3.44 28.49 -18.38
N VAL A 199 4.75 28.59 -18.29
CA VAL A 199 5.65 27.45 -18.21
C VAL A 199 5.42 26.66 -16.93
N LEU A 200 5.32 27.37 -15.79
CA LEU A 200 5.06 26.72 -14.49
C LEU A 200 3.70 26.00 -14.46
N GLY A 201 2.67 26.53 -15.15
CA GLY A 201 1.35 25.90 -15.23
C GLY A 201 0.59 25.79 -13.91
N ILE A 202 1.07 26.46 -12.85
CA ILE A 202 0.46 26.51 -11.53
C ILE A 202 -0.10 27.91 -11.31
N HIS A 203 -1.32 27.99 -10.77
CA HIS A 203 -2.01 29.28 -10.57
C HIS A 203 -2.43 29.44 -9.10
N LYS A 204 -2.62 30.69 -8.70
CA LYS A 204 -3.21 31.04 -7.41
C LYS A 204 -4.56 30.31 -7.23
N GLY A 205 -4.73 29.65 -6.09
CA GLY A 205 -5.93 28.89 -5.76
C GLY A 205 -5.89 27.42 -6.23
N ASN A 206 -4.88 27.03 -7.01
CA ASN A 206 -4.70 25.60 -7.27
C ASN A 206 -4.36 24.85 -5.98
N VAL A 207 -4.82 23.61 -5.88
CA VAL A 207 -4.45 22.70 -4.80
C VAL A 207 -2.96 22.48 -4.83
N TYR A 208 -2.31 22.56 -3.66
CA TYR A 208 -0.90 22.27 -3.54
C TYR A 208 -0.60 20.84 -4.00
N ASN A 209 0.37 20.68 -4.87
CA ASN A 209 0.85 19.38 -5.34
C ASN A 209 2.36 19.46 -5.48
N LYS A 210 3.06 18.78 -4.57
CA LYS A 210 4.52 18.79 -4.50
C LYS A 210 5.16 18.19 -5.75
N GLU A 211 4.63 17.06 -6.23
CA GLU A 211 5.16 16.38 -7.41
C GLU A 211 5.01 17.24 -8.67
N LEU A 212 3.81 17.80 -8.88
CA LEU A 212 3.56 18.71 -10.01
C LEU A 212 4.51 19.91 -9.97
N LEU A 213 4.71 20.51 -8.79
CA LEU A 213 5.63 21.63 -8.62
C LEU A 213 7.06 21.23 -8.99
N GLN A 214 7.56 20.10 -8.48
CA GLN A 214 8.89 19.61 -8.78
C GLN A 214 9.05 19.28 -10.27
N THR A 215 8.09 18.57 -10.85
CA THR A 215 8.09 18.20 -12.28
C THR A 215 8.16 19.45 -13.15
N ASN A 216 7.30 20.45 -12.89
CA ASN A 216 7.25 21.65 -13.71
C ASN A 216 8.49 22.55 -13.54
N LEU A 217 9.20 22.45 -12.41
CA LEU A 217 10.46 23.17 -12.19
C LEU A 217 11.67 22.46 -12.81
N THR A 218 11.65 21.13 -12.96
CA THR A 218 12.82 20.37 -13.40
C THR A 218 12.77 19.93 -14.87
N TYR A 219 11.59 19.75 -15.46
CA TYR A 219 11.44 19.25 -16.84
C TYR A 219 11.32 20.33 -17.94
N ASN A 220 11.58 21.60 -17.60
CA ASN A 220 11.53 22.69 -18.58
C ASN A 220 12.94 23.24 -18.94
N GLU A 221 13.95 22.35 -18.97
CA GLU A 221 15.25 22.64 -19.58
C GLU A 221 15.24 22.29 -21.06
#